data_0637c31380608df988c4188f04cf0bd0
#
_entry.id   0637c31380608df988c4188f04cf0bd0
#
_cell.length_a   1.000
_cell.length_b   1.000
_cell.length_c   1.000
_cell.angle_alpha   90.00
_cell.angle_beta   90.00
_cell.angle_gamma   90.00
#
_symmetry.space_group_name_H-M   'P 1'
#
loop_
_entity.id
_entity.type
_entity.pdbx_description
1 polymer ?
#
loop_
_entity_poly.entity_id
_entity_poly.type
_entity_poly.pdbx_seq_one_letter_code
_entity_poly.pdbx_strand_id
1 'polypeptide(L)'
;MIDNELPSIDKKTIEDLLPHRDPMLLIDNLYNIVPMKSAIGHLKLNKDKFFVQGHFPGQPVMPGVMIVEAFGQAAAALAAYSIDKKEVENKLVYLMSVQNARFRNPVIPPCDLYLQCNVDKIKGKIWRYKGVAYCNEKKMADAEWMATIVDRND
;
A
#
# COMPACT_ATOMS: atom_id res chain seq x y z
N MET A 1 -10.28 12.34 -7.89
CA MET A 1 -9.80 11.33 -6.95
C MET A 1 -9.03 11.95 -5.78
N ILE A 2 -7.99 12.74 -6.05
CA ILE A 2 -7.22 13.39 -4.98
C ILE A 2 -7.93 14.66 -4.52
N ASP A 3 -8.20 14.72 -3.21
CA ASP A 3 -8.81 15.87 -2.54
C ASP A 3 -7.71 16.65 -1.82
N ASN A 4 -7.41 17.84 -2.29
CA ASN A 4 -6.35 18.69 -1.74
C ASN A 4 -6.69 19.28 -0.36
N GLU A 5 -7.93 19.15 0.10
CA GLU A 5 -8.33 19.56 1.43
C GLU A 5 -8.03 18.50 2.51
N LEU A 6 -7.83 17.26 2.10
CA LEU A 6 -7.47 16.18 3.01
C LEU A 6 -5.95 16.06 3.17
N PRO A 7 -5.47 15.59 4.33
CA PRO A 7 -4.04 15.40 4.56
C PRO A 7 -3.40 14.44 3.57
N SER A 8 -2.14 14.71 3.26
CA SER A 8 -1.29 13.82 2.45
C SER A 8 0.12 13.80 3.02
N ILE A 9 0.86 12.75 2.73
CA ILE A 9 2.27 12.61 3.11
C ILE A 9 3.08 12.12 1.92
N ASP A 10 4.34 12.54 1.90
CA ASP A 10 5.31 12.17 0.87
C ASP A 10 6.11 10.91 1.25
N LYS A 11 6.98 10.47 0.35
CA LYS A 11 7.81 9.28 0.55
C LYS A 11 8.70 9.38 1.79
N LYS A 12 9.27 10.54 2.04
CA LYS A 12 10.14 10.75 3.20
C LYS A 12 9.36 10.55 4.51
N THR A 13 8.17 11.10 4.60
CA THR A 13 7.31 10.90 5.77
C THR A 13 6.87 9.44 5.90
N ILE A 14 6.60 8.77 4.78
CA ILE A 14 6.29 7.33 4.78
C ILE A 14 7.48 6.53 5.33
N GLU A 15 8.71 6.87 4.96
CA GLU A 15 9.92 6.23 5.50
C GLU A 15 10.07 6.42 7.01
N ASP A 16 9.61 7.56 7.54
CA ASP A 16 9.60 7.80 8.98
C ASP A 16 8.55 6.93 9.70
N LEU A 17 7.48 6.55 9.01
CA LEU A 17 6.39 5.74 9.57
C LEU A 17 6.59 4.24 9.39
N LEU A 18 7.22 3.81 8.29
CA LEU A 18 7.39 2.42 7.92
C LEU A 18 8.86 1.98 7.99
N PRO A 19 9.14 0.72 8.34
CA PRO A 19 10.48 0.18 8.31
C PRO A 19 10.99 -0.14 6.90
N HIS A 20 10.09 -0.20 5.92
CA HIS A 20 10.42 -0.53 4.53
C HIS A 20 11.39 0.50 3.93
N ARG A 21 12.32 0.03 3.09
CA ARG A 21 13.27 0.87 2.34
C ARG A 21 13.39 0.38 0.90
N ASP A 22 13.85 1.23 0.01
CA ASP A 22 14.12 0.84 -1.37
C ASP A 22 15.05 -0.39 -1.41
N PRO A 23 14.81 -1.34 -2.31
CA PRO A 23 13.81 -1.31 -3.39
C PRO A 23 12.42 -1.83 -2.99
N MET A 24 12.21 -2.27 -1.73
CA MET A 24 10.94 -2.84 -1.28
C MET A 24 9.90 -1.79 -0.86
N LEU A 25 10.30 -0.55 -0.63
CA LEU A 25 9.31 0.51 -0.39
C LEU A 25 8.67 0.91 -1.72
N LEU A 26 7.42 0.53 -1.91
CA LEU A 26 6.71 0.73 -3.17
C LEU A 26 5.91 2.03 -3.23
N ILE A 27 5.45 2.53 -2.09
CA ILE A 27 4.54 3.67 -2.02
C ILE A 27 5.32 4.98 -2.06
N ASP A 28 4.99 5.85 -3.00
CA ASP A 28 5.61 7.17 -3.14
C ASP A 28 4.88 8.26 -2.35
N ASN A 29 3.55 8.16 -2.27
CA ASN A 29 2.71 9.11 -1.55
C ASN A 29 1.50 8.41 -0.92
N LEU A 30 0.95 9.05 0.10
CA LEU A 30 -0.34 8.68 0.67
C LEU A 30 -1.24 9.92 0.65
N TYR A 31 -2.37 9.84 -0.04
CA TYR A 31 -3.31 10.94 -0.21
C TYR A 31 -4.64 10.68 0.49
N ASN A 32 -5.44 11.71 0.65
CA ASN A 32 -6.82 11.64 1.15
C ASN A 32 -6.90 10.89 2.48
N ILE A 33 -6.00 11.21 3.41
CA ILE A 33 -5.89 10.49 4.67
C ILE A 33 -7.06 10.85 5.59
N VAL A 34 -7.87 9.87 5.92
CA VAL A 34 -8.86 9.94 6.98
C VAL A 34 -8.42 8.96 8.06
N PRO A 35 -7.84 9.45 9.18
CA PRO A 35 -7.29 8.57 10.21
C PRO A 35 -8.25 7.49 10.64
N MET A 36 -7.78 6.27 10.80
CA MET A 36 -8.53 5.07 11.19
C MET A 36 -9.57 4.61 10.15
N LYS A 37 -9.68 5.27 8.99
CA LYS A 37 -10.73 4.97 8.01
C LYS A 37 -10.22 4.64 6.62
N SER A 38 -9.50 5.56 5.98
CA SER A 38 -9.13 5.37 4.58
C SER A 38 -7.96 6.24 4.15
N ALA A 39 -7.32 5.83 3.07
CA ALA A 39 -6.31 6.62 2.38
C ALA A 39 -6.13 6.09 0.96
N ILE A 40 -5.45 6.85 0.11
CA ILE A 40 -5.07 6.45 -1.23
C ILE A 40 -3.54 6.40 -1.31
N GLY A 41 -2.98 5.19 -1.44
CA GLY A 41 -1.58 5.03 -1.75
C GLY A 41 -1.31 5.33 -3.21
N HIS A 42 -0.16 5.91 -3.50
CA HIS A 42 0.29 6.20 -4.86
C HIS A 42 1.63 5.55 -5.11
N LEU A 43 1.73 4.82 -6.21
CA LEU A 43 2.95 4.21 -6.71
C LEU A 43 3.18 4.66 -8.14
N LYS A 44 4.30 5.36 -8.37
CA LYS A 44 4.73 5.67 -9.73
C LYS A 44 5.49 4.49 -10.29
N LEU A 45 4.83 3.73 -11.14
CA LEU A 45 5.41 2.55 -11.77
C LEU A 45 6.17 2.94 -13.03
N ASN A 46 7.46 2.61 -13.07
CA ASN A 46 8.31 2.75 -14.25
C ASN A 46 9.00 1.42 -14.57
N LYS A 47 9.68 1.35 -15.72
CA LYS A 47 10.36 0.13 -16.19
C LYS A 47 11.58 -0.25 -15.36
N ASP A 48 12.09 0.66 -14.53
CA ASP A 48 13.30 0.44 -13.73
C ASP A 48 13.01 -0.30 -12.42
N LYS A 49 11.74 -0.50 -12.07
CA LYS A 49 11.38 -1.27 -10.87
C LYS A 49 11.88 -2.71 -11.01
N PHE A 50 12.54 -3.22 -9.95
CA PHE A 50 13.17 -4.54 -9.98
C PHE A 50 12.19 -5.67 -10.33
N PHE A 51 10.93 -5.54 -9.92
CA PHE A 51 9.92 -6.58 -10.11
C PHE A 51 9.32 -6.62 -11.52
N VAL A 52 9.63 -5.66 -12.40
CA VAL A 52 9.13 -5.66 -13.77
C VAL A 52 10.17 -6.07 -14.80
N GLN A 53 11.47 -5.97 -14.48
CA GLN A 53 12.56 -6.24 -15.42
C GLN A 53 12.54 -7.67 -15.97
N GLY A 54 12.25 -8.64 -15.12
CA GLY A 54 12.12 -10.04 -15.50
C GLY A 54 10.69 -10.53 -15.67
N HIS A 55 9.71 -9.65 -15.59
CA HIS A 55 8.29 -10.00 -15.56
C HIS A 55 7.48 -9.15 -16.55
N PHE A 56 7.64 -9.31 -17.85
CA PHE A 56 8.45 -10.29 -18.54
C PHE A 56 9.41 -9.57 -19.49
N PRO A 57 10.52 -10.17 -19.92
CA PRO A 57 11.44 -9.55 -20.88
C PRO A 57 10.71 -9.10 -22.14
N GLY A 58 10.84 -7.79 -22.49
CA GLY A 58 10.16 -7.20 -23.62
C GLY A 58 8.66 -6.91 -23.45
N GLN A 59 8.06 -7.36 -22.34
CA GLN A 59 6.64 -7.17 -22.03
C GLN A 59 6.44 -7.00 -20.54
N PRO A 60 6.83 -5.83 -19.98
CA PRO A 60 6.79 -5.63 -18.53
C PRO A 60 5.38 -5.52 -18.00
N VAL A 61 5.11 -6.23 -16.93
CA VAL A 61 3.85 -6.20 -16.19
C VAL A 61 4.17 -6.24 -14.70
N MET A 62 3.51 -5.41 -13.90
CA MET A 62 3.65 -5.49 -12.43
C MET A 62 3.07 -6.80 -11.93
N PRO A 63 3.85 -7.64 -11.22
CA PRO A 63 3.31 -8.87 -10.64
C PRO A 63 2.14 -8.59 -9.70
N GLY A 64 1.08 -9.41 -9.79
CA GLY A 64 -0.09 -9.25 -8.94
C GLY A 64 0.25 -9.29 -7.44
N VAL A 65 1.19 -10.15 -7.05
CA VAL A 65 1.63 -10.24 -5.65
C VAL A 65 2.28 -8.94 -5.15
N MET A 66 2.89 -8.17 -6.04
CA MET A 66 3.48 -6.87 -5.70
C MET A 66 2.40 -5.79 -5.54
N ILE A 67 1.27 -5.91 -6.22
CA ILE A 67 0.10 -5.05 -6.00
C ILE A 67 -0.44 -5.28 -4.59
N VAL A 68 -0.53 -6.53 -4.16
CA VAL A 68 -0.95 -6.88 -2.80
C VAL A 68 0.03 -6.31 -1.76
N GLU A 69 1.34 -6.42 -2.01
CA GLU A 69 2.36 -5.81 -1.15
C GLU A 69 2.18 -4.29 -1.06
N ALA A 70 1.92 -3.62 -2.19
CA ALA A 70 1.67 -2.19 -2.23
C ALA A 70 0.42 -1.79 -1.45
N PHE A 71 -0.67 -2.57 -1.54
CA PHE A 71 -1.85 -2.41 -0.68
C PHE A 71 -1.47 -2.47 0.80
N GLY A 72 -0.71 -3.48 1.17
CA GLY A 72 -0.25 -3.68 2.55
C GLY A 72 0.56 -2.49 3.07
N GLN A 73 1.44 -1.95 2.25
CA GLN A 73 2.24 -0.78 2.62
C GLN A 73 1.38 0.49 2.77
N ALA A 74 0.46 0.73 1.86
CA ALA A 74 -0.46 1.87 1.96
C ALA A 74 -1.32 1.77 3.24
N ALA A 75 -1.83 0.58 3.54
CA ALA A 75 -2.60 0.32 4.75
C ALA A 75 -1.75 0.48 6.01
N ALA A 76 -0.51 -0.01 6.00
CA ALA A 76 0.42 0.14 7.13
C ALA A 76 0.76 1.62 7.36
N ALA A 77 0.96 2.40 6.31
CA ALA A 77 1.21 3.83 6.42
C ALA A 77 -0.01 4.57 7.01
N LEU A 78 -1.23 4.20 6.58
CA LEU A 78 -2.46 4.73 7.17
C LEU A 78 -2.56 4.40 8.65
N ALA A 79 -2.30 3.16 9.03
CA ALA A 79 -2.33 2.73 10.44
C ALA A 79 -1.29 3.50 11.27
N ALA A 80 -0.06 3.59 10.79
CA ALA A 80 1.02 4.30 11.49
C ALA A 80 0.75 5.80 11.62
N TYR A 81 0.15 6.40 10.60
CA TYR A 81 -0.27 7.80 10.64
C TYR A 81 -1.40 8.04 11.66
N SER A 82 -2.28 7.06 11.82
CA SER A 82 -3.51 7.17 12.63
C SER A 82 -3.29 6.96 14.12
N ILE A 83 -2.24 6.24 14.53
CA ILE A 83 -1.97 5.93 15.93
C ILE A 83 -0.82 6.78 16.46
N ASP A 84 -0.68 6.83 17.79
CA ASP A 84 0.37 7.62 18.44
C ASP A 84 1.76 7.16 17.98
N LYS A 85 2.64 8.10 17.68
CA LYS A 85 4.02 7.85 17.25
C LYS A 85 4.76 6.91 18.21
N LYS A 86 4.52 7.03 19.52
CA LYS A 86 5.13 6.16 20.53
C LYS A 86 4.68 4.71 20.40
N GLU A 87 3.46 4.49 19.89
CA GLU A 87 2.92 3.15 19.70
C GLU A 87 3.42 2.48 18.43
N VAL A 88 3.95 3.27 17.46
CA VAL A 88 4.50 2.73 16.21
C VAL A 88 6.01 2.53 16.26
N GLU A 89 6.72 3.21 17.15
CA GLU A 89 8.14 3.01 17.33
C GLU A 89 8.42 1.54 17.69
N ASN A 90 9.41 0.95 17.01
CA ASN A 90 9.79 -0.45 17.19
C ASN A 90 8.67 -1.45 16.89
N LYS A 91 7.72 -1.08 16.04
CA LYS A 91 6.67 -1.98 15.58
C LYS A 91 6.93 -2.43 14.13
N LEU A 92 6.44 -3.61 13.83
CA LEU A 92 6.38 -4.15 12.47
C LEU A 92 4.93 -4.50 12.16
N VAL A 93 4.60 -4.45 10.88
CA VAL A 93 3.29 -4.87 10.39
C VAL A 93 3.47 -6.15 9.58
N TYR A 94 2.83 -7.22 10.00
CA TYR A 94 2.86 -8.50 9.29
C TYR A 94 1.53 -8.76 8.60
N LEU A 95 1.61 -9.10 7.33
CA LEU A 95 0.46 -9.59 6.57
C LEU A 95 0.05 -10.95 7.12
N MET A 96 -1.21 -11.09 7.52
CA MET A 96 -1.74 -12.34 8.09
C MET A 96 -2.47 -13.18 7.07
N SER A 97 -3.30 -12.54 6.25
CA SER A 97 -4.09 -13.25 5.25
C SER A 97 -4.47 -12.32 4.11
N VAL A 98 -4.70 -12.89 2.95
CA VAL A 98 -5.23 -12.22 1.78
C VAL A 98 -6.45 -13.01 1.32
N GLN A 99 -7.57 -12.33 1.12
CA GLN A 99 -8.83 -12.94 0.69
C GLN A 99 -9.37 -12.24 -0.54
N ASN A 100 -10.00 -13.01 -1.43
CA ASN A 100 -10.70 -12.48 -2.59
C ASN A 100 -9.85 -11.55 -3.47
N ALA A 101 -8.54 -11.76 -3.51
CA ALA A 101 -7.66 -10.99 -4.39
C ALA A 101 -7.96 -11.29 -5.85
N ARG A 102 -8.23 -10.25 -6.64
CA ARG A 102 -8.53 -10.37 -8.06
C ARG A 102 -7.72 -9.37 -8.86
N PHE A 103 -7.07 -9.86 -9.91
CA PHE A 103 -6.25 -9.08 -10.83
C PHE A 103 -7.00 -8.99 -12.16
N ARG A 104 -7.69 -7.87 -12.36
CA ARG A 104 -8.67 -7.72 -13.44
C ARG A 104 -8.04 -7.25 -14.75
N ASN A 105 -6.99 -6.44 -14.64
CA ASN A 105 -6.27 -5.89 -15.80
C ASN A 105 -4.78 -5.83 -15.50
N PRO A 106 -3.92 -6.10 -16.49
CA PRO A 106 -2.47 -6.00 -16.28
C PRO A 106 -2.05 -4.56 -16.04
N VAL A 107 -1.21 -4.35 -15.03
CA VAL A 107 -0.62 -3.04 -14.72
C VAL A 107 0.70 -2.93 -15.47
N ILE A 108 0.74 -2.10 -16.49
CA ILE A 108 1.86 -1.98 -17.42
C ILE A 108 2.56 -0.63 -17.22
N PRO A 109 3.89 -0.63 -16.94
CA PRO A 109 4.64 0.62 -16.84
C PRO A 109 4.80 1.29 -18.21
N PRO A 110 4.88 2.65 -18.29
CA PRO A 110 4.74 3.55 -17.13
C PRO A 110 3.28 3.80 -16.75
N CYS A 111 3.00 3.84 -15.46
CA CYS A 111 1.69 4.27 -15.00
C CYS A 111 1.75 4.76 -13.54
N ASP A 112 0.77 5.59 -13.19
CA ASP A 112 0.52 5.95 -11.81
C ASP A 112 -0.57 5.03 -11.26
N LEU A 113 -0.19 4.18 -10.29
CA LEU A 113 -1.12 3.25 -9.65
C LEU A 113 -1.62 3.87 -8.35
N TYR A 114 -2.94 3.98 -8.23
CA TYR A 114 -3.60 4.49 -7.04
C TYR A 114 -4.26 3.35 -6.29
N LEU A 115 -3.95 3.23 -5.02
CA LEU A 115 -4.35 2.13 -4.14
C LEU A 115 -5.30 2.67 -3.09
N GLN A 116 -6.59 2.62 -3.37
CA GLN A 116 -7.60 3.05 -2.41
C GLN A 116 -7.74 1.99 -1.33
N CYS A 117 -7.39 2.34 -0.09
CA CYS A 117 -7.44 1.46 1.06
C CYS A 117 -8.50 1.93 2.05
N ASN A 118 -9.35 1.01 2.47
CA ASN A 118 -10.38 1.26 3.47
C ASN A 118 -10.22 0.29 4.63
N VAL A 119 -10.29 0.80 5.84
CA VAL A 119 -10.32 -0.03 7.04
C VAL A 119 -11.73 -0.61 7.15
N ASP A 120 -11.81 -1.93 7.13
CA ASP A 120 -13.07 -2.65 7.26
C ASP A 120 -13.40 -2.93 8.73
N LYS A 121 -12.41 -3.42 9.49
CA LYS A 121 -12.60 -3.77 10.90
C LYS A 121 -11.27 -3.75 11.64
N ILE A 122 -11.31 -3.28 12.88
CA ILE A 122 -10.17 -3.32 13.80
C ILE A 122 -10.60 -4.13 15.03
N LYS A 123 -9.79 -5.13 15.39
CA LYS A 123 -9.97 -5.92 16.61
C LYS A 123 -8.62 -6.10 17.29
N GLY A 124 -8.38 -5.30 18.33
CA GLY A 124 -7.08 -5.28 19.01
C GLY A 124 -5.96 -4.86 18.06
N LYS A 125 -4.97 -5.73 17.91
CA LYS A 125 -3.81 -5.49 17.01
C LYS A 125 -4.06 -5.96 15.58
N ILE A 126 -5.23 -6.51 15.28
CA ILE A 126 -5.58 -7.05 13.97
C ILE A 126 -6.45 -6.05 13.23
N TRP A 127 -6.01 -5.68 12.04
CA TRP A 127 -6.70 -4.75 11.15
C TRP A 127 -7.09 -5.48 9.86
N ARG A 128 -8.37 -5.36 9.49
CA ARG A 128 -8.87 -5.86 8.21
C ARG A 128 -9.09 -4.70 7.27
N TYR A 129 -8.68 -4.87 6.03
CA TYR A 129 -8.74 -3.84 4.99
C TYR A 129 -9.41 -4.36 3.73
N LYS A 130 -9.97 -3.43 2.96
CA LYS A 130 -10.40 -3.63 1.59
C LYS A 130 -9.70 -2.61 0.71
N GLY A 131 -9.23 -3.03 -0.45
CA GLY A 131 -8.54 -2.16 -1.37
C GLY A 131 -8.95 -2.35 -2.81
N VAL A 132 -8.86 -1.26 -3.58
CA VAL A 132 -9.06 -1.24 -5.02
C VAL A 132 -7.93 -0.45 -5.65
N ALA A 133 -7.28 -1.03 -6.66
CA ALA A 133 -6.20 -0.39 -7.40
C ALA A 133 -6.71 0.15 -8.73
N TYR A 134 -6.34 1.39 -9.04
CA TYR A 134 -6.74 2.09 -10.26
C TYR A 134 -5.51 2.59 -11.02
N CYS A 135 -5.60 2.52 -12.35
CA CYS A 135 -4.66 3.16 -13.27
C CYS A 135 -5.49 3.81 -14.38
N ASN A 136 -5.33 5.14 -14.58
CA ASN A 136 -6.15 5.91 -15.54
C ASN A 136 -7.65 5.68 -15.33
N GLU A 137 -8.10 5.74 -14.08
CA GLU A 137 -9.51 5.54 -13.67
C GLU A 137 -10.05 4.13 -13.94
N LYS A 138 -9.22 3.22 -14.44
CA LYS A 138 -9.57 1.83 -14.68
C LYS A 138 -9.22 0.98 -13.47
N LYS A 139 -10.15 0.13 -13.05
CA LYS A 139 -9.94 -0.82 -11.95
C LYS A 139 -9.00 -1.94 -12.40
N MET A 140 -7.85 -2.02 -11.77
CA MET A 140 -6.82 -3.00 -12.12
C MET A 140 -6.87 -4.24 -11.23
N ALA A 141 -7.11 -4.05 -9.94
CA ALA A 141 -7.15 -5.13 -8.95
C ALA A 141 -7.99 -4.74 -7.75
N ASP A 142 -8.43 -5.71 -7.00
CA ASP A 142 -9.02 -5.53 -5.68
C ASP A 142 -8.66 -6.69 -4.77
N ALA A 143 -8.65 -6.42 -3.46
CA ALA A 143 -8.32 -7.43 -2.46
C ALA A 143 -8.90 -7.07 -1.10
N GLU A 144 -9.02 -8.09 -0.26
CA GLU A 144 -9.24 -7.96 1.17
C GLU A 144 -8.06 -8.62 1.87
N TRP A 145 -7.57 -8.00 2.96
CA TRP A 145 -6.45 -8.58 3.69
C TRP A 145 -6.53 -8.23 5.16
N MET A 146 -5.80 -8.98 5.96
CA MET A 146 -5.60 -8.71 7.39
C MET A 146 -4.13 -8.55 7.68
N ALA A 147 -3.83 -7.63 8.58
CA ALA A 147 -2.50 -7.40 9.08
C ALA A 147 -2.51 -7.29 10.59
N THR A 148 -1.38 -7.59 11.22
CA THR A 148 -1.20 -7.41 12.66
C THR A 148 0.03 -6.57 12.94
N ILE A 149 -0.03 -5.82 14.03
CA ILE A 149 1.09 -5.02 14.52
C ILE A 149 1.80 -5.85 15.59
N VAL A 150 3.10 -6.02 15.41
CA VAL A 150 3.94 -6.79 16.35
C VAL A 150 5.12 -5.95 16.82
N ASP A 151 5.66 -6.29 17.98
CA ASP A 151 6.89 -5.68 18.47
C ASP A 151 8.08 -6.17 17.65
N ARG A 152 8.99 -5.24 17.32
CA ARG A 152 10.25 -5.59 16.69
C ARG A 152 11.13 -6.29 17.73
N ASN A 153 11.52 -7.51 17.45
CA ASN A 153 12.51 -8.22 18.26
C ASN A 153 13.90 -7.79 17.83
N ASP A 154 14.73 -7.46 18.79
CA ASP A 154 16.14 -7.10 18.57
C ASP A 154 16.97 -8.31 18.12
#